data_23dd6832c9e33bbccd6d7c9ec5ca64ac
#
_entry.id   23dd6832c9e33bbccd6d7c9ec5ca64ac
#
_cell.length_a   1.000
_cell.length_b   1.000
_cell.length_c   1.000
_cell.angle_alpha   90.00
_cell.angle_beta   90.00
_cell.angle_gamma   90.00
#
_symmetry.space_group_name_H-M   'P 1'
#
loop_
_entity.id
_entity.type
_entity.pdbx_description
1 polymer ?
#
loop_
_entity_poly.entity_id
_entity_poly.type
_entity_poly.pdbx_seq_one_letter_code
_entity_poly.pdbx_strand_id
1 'polypeptide(L)'
;LHTLYISPLKALAVDVQRNLLDPIGEMELPIRVETRTGDTPSDRKARQRARPPQVLLTTPESLSLLLSYPDSFQMFSGLRTIVLDEIHAFARDKRGDLLALALSRLQRIAPNLRRVGLSATVADPDAYRSWLAPDADMDEVDVVLGAKGAEPELDILLPQNRVPW
;
A
#
# COMPACT_ATOMS: atom_id res chain seq x y z
N LEU A 1 11.50 -2.12 10.89
CA LEU A 1 10.67 -1.80 9.72
C LEU A 1 10.69 -0.30 9.49
N HIS A 2 11.00 0.15 8.28
CA HIS A 2 11.05 1.57 7.91
C HIS A 2 9.82 1.98 7.08
N THR A 3 9.49 1.18 6.07
CA THR A 3 8.38 1.48 5.13
C THR A 3 7.40 0.31 5.07
N LEU A 4 6.12 0.63 5.19
CA LEU A 4 5.02 -0.30 5.01
C LEU A 4 4.26 0.07 3.73
N TYR A 5 4.13 -0.88 2.81
CA TYR A 5 3.37 -0.72 1.57
C TYR A 5 2.12 -1.58 1.64
N ILE A 6 0.96 -0.98 1.51
CA ILE A 6 -0.34 -1.65 1.64
C ILE A 6 -1.02 -1.65 0.29
N SER A 7 -1.26 -2.84 -0.24
CA SER A 7 -1.95 -3.05 -1.51
C SER A 7 -3.30 -3.75 -1.28
N PRO A 8 -4.34 -3.43 -2.04
CA PRO A 8 -5.64 -4.09 -1.93
C PRO A 8 -5.60 -5.56 -2.35
N LEU A 9 -4.64 -5.94 -3.19
CA LEU A 9 -4.52 -7.29 -3.74
C LEU A 9 -3.14 -7.90 -3.48
N LYS A 10 -3.10 -9.19 -3.16
CA LYS A 10 -1.86 -9.95 -2.96
C LYS A 10 -0.96 -9.93 -4.21
N ALA A 11 -1.56 -10.07 -5.40
CA ALA A 11 -0.83 -10.06 -6.66
C ALA A 11 -0.08 -8.75 -6.89
N LEU A 12 -0.73 -7.60 -6.65
CA LEU A 12 -0.10 -6.28 -6.76
C LEU A 12 1.08 -6.14 -5.80
N ALA A 13 0.95 -6.61 -4.55
CA ALA A 13 2.06 -6.57 -3.59
C ALA A 13 3.28 -7.37 -4.08
N VAL A 14 3.06 -8.50 -4.76
CA VAL A 14 4.14 -9.32 -5.34
C VAL A 14 4.78 -8.63 -6.55
N ASP A 15 3.98 -8.03 -7.42
CA ASP A 15 4.49 -7.33 -8.60
C ASP A 15 5.30 -6.10 -8.21
N VAL A 16 4.80 -5.30 -7.27
CA VAL A 16 5.55 -4.16 -6.72
C VAL A 16 6.86 -4.63 -6.07
N GLN A 17 6.87 -5.76 -5.34
CA GLN A 17 8.09 -6.30 -4.79
C GLN A 17 9.12 -6.60 -5.89
N ARG A 18 8.73 -7.25 -6.98
CA ARG A 18 9.62 -7.56 -8.10
C ARG A 18 10.21 -6.27 -8.69
N ASN A 19 9.35 -5.28 -8.97
CA ASN A 19 9.77 -4.00 -9.52
C ASN A 19 10.72 -3.20 -8.60
N LEU A 20 10.68 -3.44 -7.29
CA LEU A 20 11.61 -2.82 -6.34
C LEU A 20 12.93 -3.59 -6.22
N LEU A 21 12.93 -4.91 -6.39
CA LEU A 21 14.12 -5.73 -6.21
C LEU A 21 15.17 -5.49 -7.31
N ASP A 22 14.74 -5.26 -8.54
CA ASP A 22 15.66 -5.02 -9.66
C ASP A 22 16.52 -3.76 -9.46
N PRO A 23 15.96 -2.55 -9.25
CA PRO A 23 16.76 -1.36 -9.01
C PRO A 23 17.55 -1.43 -7.69
N ILE A 24 17.04 -2.08 -6.65
CA ILE A 24 17.76 -2.30 -5.39
C ILE A 24 19.03 -3.14 -5.65
N GLY A 25 18.91 -4.19 -6.47
CA GLY A 25 20.03 -5.04 -6.85
C GLY A 25 21.05 -4.32 -7.73
N GLU A 26 20.58 -3.59 -8.75
CA GLU A 26 21.44 -2.81 -9.64
C GLU A 26 22.23 -1.71 -8.91
N MET A 27 21.63 -1.09 -7.91
CA MET A 27 22.26 -0.05 -7.09
C MET A 27 23.01 -0.60 -5.87
N GLU A 28 23.06 -1.92 -5.68
CA GLU A 28 23.68 -2.60 -4.54
C GLU A 28 23.23 -2.05 -3.17
N LEU A 29 21.95 -1.67 -3.06
CA LEU A 29 21.42 -1.09 -1.81
C LEU A 29 21.20 -2.18 -0.75
N PRO A 30 21.62 -1.96 0.51
CA PRO A 30 21.43 -2.93 1.59
C PRO A 30 19.97 -2.89 2.14
N ILE A 31 18.99 -2.95 1.26
CA ILE A 31 17.55 -2.86 1.58
C ILE A 31 16.91 -4.21 1.36
N ARG A 32 16.29 -4.77 2.41
CA ARG A 32 15.47 -5.98 2.31
C ARG A 32 14.02 -5.59 2.09
N VAL A 33 13.45 -6.09 1.01
CA VAL A 33 12.05 -5.94 0.64
C VAL A 33 11.38 -7.30 0.71
N GLU A 34 10.34 -7.43 1.52
CA GLU A 34 9.60 -8.68 1.67
C GLU A 34 8.09 -8.44 1.57
N THR A 35 7.38 -9.45 1.06
CA THR A 35 5.91 -9.50 1.10
C THR A 35 5.43 -10.34 2.29
N ARG A 36 4.31 -9.90 2.88
CA ARG A 36 3.55 -10.65 3.87
C ARG A 36 2.06 -10.63 3.52
N THR A 37 1.55 -11.80 3.18
CA THR A 37 0.14 -12.03 2.85
C THR A 37 -0.38 -13.23 3.63
N GLY A 38 -1.66 -13.59 3.45
CA GLY A 38 -2.22 -14.81 4.01
C GLY A 38 -1.42 -16.06 3.66
N ASP A 39 -0.86 -16.10 2.44
CA ASP A 39 -0.16 -17.27 1.86
C ASP A 39 1.33 -17.35 2.26
N THR A 40 1.87 -16.34 2.94
CA THR A 40 3.26 -16.38 3.42
C THR A 40 3.43 -17.53 4.42
N PRO A 41 4.44 -18.42 4.27
CA PRO A 41 4.70 -19.51 5.19
C PRO A 41 4.91 -19.07 6.64
N SER A 42 4.54 -19.92 7.59
CA SER A 42 4.55 -19.56 9.04
C SER A 42 5.94 -19.28 9.59
N ASP A 43 6.95 -20.02 9.14
CA ASP A 43 8.36 -19.80 9.48
C ASP A 43 8.85 -18.43 8.99
N ARG A 44 8.50 -18.06 7.76
CA ARG A 44 8.80 -16.75 7.20
C ARG A 44 8.06 -15.63 7.96
N LYS A 45 6.80 -15.86 8.31
CA LYS A 45 6.02 -14.93 9.16
C LYS A 45 6.68 -14.69 10.52
N ALA A 46 7.18 -15.75 11.16
CA ALA A 46 7.89 -15.66 12.44
C ALA A 46 9.22 -14.89 12.30
N ARG A 47 10.00 -15.22 11.27
CA ARG A 47 11.25 -14.51 10.97
C ARG A 47 11.04 -13.02 10.72
N GLN A 48 10.00 -12.64 9.94
CA GLN A 48 9.69 -11.24 9.65
C GLN A 48 9.34 -10.44 10.90
N ARG A 49 8.74 -11.05 11.91
CA ARG A 49 8.50 -10.38 13.21
C ARG A 49 9.76 -10.23 14.01
N ALA A 50 10.58 -11.29 14.09
CA ALA A 50 11.83 -11.27 14.86
C ALA A 50 12.88 -10.34 14.22
N ARG A 51 12.92 -10.27 12.90
CA ARG A 51 13.85 -9.44 12.11
C ARG A 51 13.11 -8.76 10.96
N PRO A 52 12.39 -7.68 11.22
CA PRO A 52 11.62 -6.99 10.20
C PRO A 52 12.48 -6.53 9.02
N PRO A 53 12.00 -6.62 7.77
CA PRO A 53 12.67 -6.03 6.62
C PRO A 53 12.61 -4.50 6.70
N GLN A 54 13.38 -3.80 5.88
CA GLN A 54 13.28 -2.36 5.75
C GLN A 54 11.97 -1.94 5.09
N VAL A 55 11.54 -2.68 4.05
CA VAL A 55 10.27 -2.47 3.34
C VAL A 55 9.43 -3.74 3.43
N LEU A 56 8.21 -3.63 3.92
CA LEU A 56 7.24 -4.72 3.98
C LEU A 56 6.01 -4.38 3.14
N LEU A 57 5.71 -5.21 2.15
CA LEU A 57 4.49 -5.12 1.37
C LEU A 57 3.46 -6.09 1.95
N THR A 58 2.22 -5.62 2.13
CA THR A 58 1.18 -6.40 2.79
C THR A 58 -0.22 -6.02 2.33
N THR A 59 -1.24 -6.70 2.84
CA THR A 59 -2.66 -6.36 2.67
C THR A 59 -3.26 -5.87 4.00
N PRO A 60 -4.41 -5.17 3.99
CA PRO A 60 -5.06 -4.69 5.22
C PRO A 60 -5.33 -5.79 6.24
N GLU A 61 -5.75 -6.97 5.76
CA GLU A 61 -6.05 -8.12 6.62
C GLU A 61 -4.78 -8.65 7.31
N SER A 62 -3.69 -8.76 6.55
CA SER A 62 -2.40 -9.21 7.09
C SER A 62 -1.80 -8.20 8.06
N LEU A 63 -2.00 -6.90 7.82
CA LEU A 63 -1.61 -5.83 8.73
C LEU A 63 -2.38 -5.91 10.05
N SER A 64 -3.71 -6.13 10.00
CA SER A 64 -4.54 -6.27 11.20
C SER A 64 -4.08 -7.44 12.06
N LEU A 65 -3.71 -8.57 11.42
CA LEU A 65 -3.11 -9.70 12.13
C LEU A 65 -1.74 -9.34 12.73
N LEU A 66 -0.89 -8.60 12.01
CA LEU A 66 0.40 -8.16 12.54
C LEU A 66 0.23 -7.27 13.77
N LEU A 67 -0.74 -6.37 13.75
CA LEU A 67 -1.03 -5.49 14.87
C LEU A 67 -1.63 -6.22 16.07
N SER A 68 -2.21 -7.40 15.92
CA SER A 68 -2.76 -8.20 17.02
C SER A 68 -1.68 -8.92 17.87
N TYR A 69 -0.46 -9.04 17.37
CA TYR A 69 0.63 -9.66 18.13
C TYR A 69 1.13 -8.76 19.26
N PRO A 70 1.51 -9.34 20.42
CA PRO A 70 2.06 -8.58 21.55
C PRO A 70 3.34 -7.79 21.23
N ASP A 71 4.16 -8.30 20.29
CA ASP A 71 5.40 -7.71 19.82
C ASP A 71 5.22 -6.66 18.71
N SER A 72 3.99 -6.30 18.38
CA SER A 72 3.68 -5.33 17.31
C SER A 72 4.33 -3.97 17.55
N PHE A 73 4.38 -3.50 18.80
CA PHE A 73 5.04 -2.24 19.13
C PHE A 73 6.53 -2.23 18.72
N GLN A 74 7.27 -3.30 19.01
CA GLN A 74 8.69 -3.40 18.65
C GLN A 74 8.89 -3.40 17.13
N MET A 75 8.00 -4.07 16.40
CA MET A 75 8.06 -4.14 14.94
C MET A 75 7.82 -2.78 14.28
N PHE A 76 6.87 -2.00 14.77
CA PHE A 76 6.38 -0.79 14.11
C PHE A 76 6.90 0.53 14.72
N SER A 77 7.57 0.52 15.88
CA SER A 77 8.07 1.75 16.53
C SER A 77 9.06 2.56 15.67
N GLY A 78 9.78 1.91 14.79
CA GLY A 78 10.69 2.54 13.82
C GLY A 78 10.06 2.90 12.46
N LEU A 79 8.75 2.72 12.31
CA LEU A 79 8.06 2.98 11.04
C LEU A 79 8.05 4.48 10.72
N ARG A 80 8.43 4.83 9.49
CA ARG A 80 8.53 6.22 9.03
C ARG A 80 7.53 6.54 7.93
N THR A 81 7.22 5.56 7.08
CA THR A 81 6.38 5.79 5.92
C THR A 81 5.39 4.65 5.72
N ILE A 82 4.15 5.00 5.47
CA ILE A 82 3.15 4.08 4.92
C ILE A 82 2.77 4.55 3.53
N VAL A 83 2.77 3.65 2.57
CA VAL A 83 2.24 3.83 1.23
C VAL A 83 0.96 3.02 1.11
N LEU A 84 -0.13 3.67 0.74
CA LEU A 84 -1.44 3.08 0.48
C LEU A 84 -1.67 3.08 -1.02
N ASP A 85 -1.50 1.93 -1.63
CA ASP A 85 -1.68 1.76 -3.06
C ASP A 85 -3.17 1.57 -3.39
N GLU A 86 -3.58 2.13 -4.53
CA GLU A 86 -4.96 2.09 -4.97
C GLU A 86 -5.94 2.55 -3.86
N ILE A 87 -5.65 3.71 -3.26
CA ILE A 87 -6.39 4.24 -2.10
C ILE A 87 -7.92 4.27 -2.36
N HIS A 88 -8.32 4.44 -3.62
CA HIS A 88 -9.72 4.44 -4.03
C HIS A 88 -10.43 3.09 -3.77
N ALA A 89 -9.69 1.99 -3.73
CA ALA A 89 -10.24 0.66 -3.43
C ALA A 89 -10.60 0.50 -1.94
N PHE A 90 -10.12 1.39 -1.07
CA PHE A 90 -10.37 1.33 0.37
C PHE A 90 -11.44 2.32 0.85
N ALA A 91 -11.58 3.46 0.22
CA ALA A 91 -12.30 4.61 0.76
C ALA A 91 -13.82 4.41 0.96
N ARG A 92 -14.41 3.28 0.51
CA ARG A 92 -15.86 3.07 0.52
C ARG A 92 -16.33 1.69 0.98
N ASP A 93 -15.46 0.90 1.61
CA ASP A 93 -15.83 -0.44 2.04
C ASP A 93 -15.33 -0.78 3.46
N LYS A 94 -15.79 -1.93 3.99
CA LYS A 94 -15.39 -2.42 5.32
C LYS A 94 -13.88 -2.68 5.47
N ARG A 95 -13.18 -2.91 4.36
CA ARG A 95 -11.72 -3.08 4.35
C ARG A 95 -11.02 -1.74 4.61
N GLY A 96 -11.62 -0.65 4.11
CA GLY A 96 -11.18 0.71 4.39
C GLY A 96 -11.34 1.08 5.87
N ASP A 97 -12.46 0.71 6.48
CA ASP A 97 -12.68 0.93 7.92
C ASP A 97 -11.65 0.16 8.75
N LEU A 98 -11.40 -1.11 8.40
CA LEU A 98 -10.36 -1.93 9.05
C LEU A 98 -8.98 -1.29 8.91
N LEU A 99 -8.67 -0.76 7.73
CA LEU A 99 -7.41 -0.08 7.45
C LEU A 99 -7.29 1.23 8.23
N ALA A 100 -8.35 2.03 8.32
CA ALA A 100 -8.38 3.28 9.10
C ALA A 100 -8.06 3.03 10.58
N LEU A 101 -8.65 1.97 11.18
CA LEU A 101 -8.33 1.54 12.54
C LEU A 101 -6.85 1.14 12.68
N ALA A 102 -6.31 0.39 11.71
CA ALA A 102 -4.91 -0.01 11.69
C ALA A 102 -3.98 1.21 11.59
N LEU A 103 -4.31 2.18 10.72
CA LEU A 103 -3.54 3.43 10.55
C LEU A 103 -3.54 4.27 11.82
N SER A 104 -4.69 4.42 12.48
CA SER A 104 -4.80 5.12 13.77
C SER A 104 -3.93 4.48 14.85
N ARG A 105 -3.91 3.14 14.92
CA ARG A 105 -3.06 2.42 15.85
C ARG A 105 -1.57 2.59 15.53
N LEU A 106 -1.19 2.53 14.25
CA LEU A 106 0.20 2.75 13.81
C LEU A 106 0.67 4.16 14.11
N GLN A 107 -0.19 5.17 13.97
CA GLN A 107 0.15 6.55 14.32
C GLN A 107 0.48 6.72 15.79
N ARG A 108 -0.19 5.98 16.69
CA ARG A 108 0.13 5.97 18.13
C ARG A 108 1.46 5.27 18.43
N ILE A 109 1.81 4.24 17.67
CA ILE A 109 3.06 3.50 17.82
C ILE A 109 4.25 4.30 17.26
N ALA A 110 4.04 4.98 16.12
CA ALA A 110 5.01 5.79 15.41
C ALA A 110 4.43 7.20 15.14
N PRO A 111 4.54 8.15 16.09
CA PRO A 111 3.88 9.46 15.99
C PRO A 111 4.31 10.29 14.76
N ASN A 112 5.54 10.13 14.30
CA ASN A 112 6.09 10.85 13.13
C ASN A 112 5.87 10.11 11.81
N LEU A 113 4.88 9.24 11.74
CA LEU A 113 4.57 8.43 10.59
C LEU A 113 4.00 9.28 9.46
N ARG A 114 4.66 9.26 8.30
CA ARG A 114 4.17 9.86 7.06
C ARG A 114 3.25 8.88 6.33
N ARG A 115 2.14 9.37 5.82
CA ARG A 115 1.20 8.60 5.00
C ARG A 115 1.23 9.10 3.56
N VAL A 116 1.24 8.18 2.61
CA VAL A 116 1.23 8.47 1.16
C VAL A 116 0.11 7.64 0.54
N GLY A 117 -0.82 8.27 -0.13
CA GLY A 117 -1.86 7.61 -0.91
C GLY A 117 -1.53 7.65 -2.40
N LEU A 118 -1.63 6.53 -3.09
CA LEU A 118 -1.47 6.42 -4.53
C LEU A 118 -2.81 6.01 -5.16
N SER A 119 -3.17 6.64 -6.27
CA SER A 119 -4.35 6.28 -7.04
C SER A 119 -4.20 6.69 -8.50
N ALA A 120 -4.58 5.82 -9.41
CA ALA A 120 -4.60 6.14 -10.84
C ALA A 120 -5.80 7.03 -11.22
N THR A 121 -6.93 6.90 -10.50
CA THR A 121 -8.18 7.62 -10.80
C THR A 121 -8.76 8.19 -9.51
N VAL A 122 -8.86 9.51 -9.43
CA VAL A 122 -9.42 10.21 -8.28
C VAL A 122 -10.45 11.22 -8.77
N ALA A 123 -11.72 10.98 -8.45
CA ALA A 123 -12.78 11.92 -8.77
C ALA A 123 -12.83 13.10 -7.79
N ASP A 124 -12.48 12.85 -6.53
CA ASP A 124 -12.48 13.83 -5.43
C ASP A 124 -11.20 13.65 -4.58
N PRO A 125 -10.11 14.37 -4.90
CA PRO A 125 -8.88 14.31 -4.15
C PRO A 125 -9.03 14.69 -2.66
N ASP A 126 -9.92 15.64 -2.35
CA ASP A 126 -10.07 16.16 -1.00
C ASP A 126 -10.70 15.13 -0.05
N ALA A 127 -11.62 14.30 -0.55
CA ALA A 127 -12.16 13.20 0.22
C ALA A 127 -11.07 12.17 0.62
N TYR A 128 -10.11 11.92 -0.26
CA TYR A 128 -8.99 11.02 0.04
C TYR A 128 -7.95 11.67 0.96
N ARG A 129 -7.73 12.98 0.86
CA ARG A 129 -6.87 13.71 1.80
C ARG A 129 -7.42 13.59 3.22
N SER A 130 -8.71 13.89 3.41
CA SER A 130 -9.39 13.79 4.70
C SER A 130 -9.40 12.35 5.26
N TRP A 131 -9.57 11.35 4.40
CA TRP A 131 -9.50 9.96 4.82
C TRP A 131 -8.08 9.54 5.22
N LEU A 132 -7.07 10.02 4.48
CA LEU A 132 -5.65 9.69 4.72
C LEU A 132 -5.13 10.33 6.01
N ALA A 133 -5.53 11.56 6.30
CA ALA A 133 -5.07 12.35 7.44
C ALA A 133 -6.24 13.11 8.08
N PRO A 134 -7.13 12.41 8.81
CA PRO A 134 -8.38 13.00 9.34
C PRO A 134 -8.15 14.10 10.39
N ASP A 135 -6.99 14.09 11.05
CA ASP A 135 -6.64 15.05 12.10
C ASP A 135 -5.72 16.19 11.59
N ALA A 136 -5.36 16.20 10.31
CA ALA A 136 -4.50 17.24 9.72
C ALA A 136 -5.33 18.33 9.05
N ASP A 137 -4.80 19.55 9.07
CA ASP A 137 -5.35 20.62 8.24
C ASP A 137 -5.16 20.28 6.76
N MET A 138 -6.11 20.66 5.92
CA MET A 138 -6.08 20.32 4.48
C MET A 138 -4.83 20.88 3.78
N ASP A 139 -4.28 21.96 4.27
CA ASP A 139 -3.05 22.58 3.75
C ASP A 139 -1.77 21.78 4.11
N GLU A 140 -1.87 20.85 5.06
CA GLU A 140 -0.76 19.98 5.45
C GLU A 140 -0.68 18.70 4.59
N VAL A 141 -1.66 18.45 3.73
CA VAL A 141 -1.73 17.27 2.86
C VAL A 141 -1.58 17.67 1.39
N ASP A 142 -0.40 17.46 0.86
CA ASP A 142 -0.09 17.75 -0.54
C ASP A 142 -0.81 16.80 -1.50
N VAL A 143 -1.26 17.35 -2.64
CA VAL A 143 -1.73 16.56 -3.78
C VAL A 143 -0.76 16.73 -4.95
N VAL A 144 -0.17 15.63 -5.38
CA VAL A 144 0.70 15.61 -6.56
C VAL A 144 -0.07 14.96 -7.71
N LEU A 145 -0.37 15.74 -8.74
CA LEU A 145 -1.01 15.25 -9.95
C LEU A 145 0.07 14.87 -10.97
N GLY A 146 -0.05 13.67 -11.54
CA GLY A 146 0.78 13.24 -12.66
C GLY A 146 0.54 14.10 -13.91
N ALA A 147 1.51 14.13 -14.81
CA ALA A 147 1.33 14.75 -16.12
C ALA A 147 0.17 14.06 -16.87
N LYS A 148 -0.62 14.87 -17.60
CA LYS A 148 -1.70 14.33 -18.44
C LYS A 148 -1.08 13.37 -19.45
N GLY A 149 -1.48 12.09 -19.41
CA GLY A 149 -1.06 11.08 -20.38
C GLY A 149 -1.54 11.41 -21.80
N ALA A 150 -1.06 10.66 -22.78
CA ALA A 150 -1.60 10.74 -24.15
C ALA A 150 -3.11 10.41 -24.13
N GLU A 151 -3.89 11.11 -24.96
CA GLU A 151 -5.31 10.79 -25.12
C GLU A 151 -5.42 9.40 -25.76
N PRO A 152 -6.23 8.49 -25.17
CA PRO A 152 -6.41 7.17 -25.76
C PRO A 152 -7.15 7.29 -27.10
N GLU A 153 -6.60 6.67 -28.14
CA GLU A 153 -7.30 6.51 -29.44
C GLU A 153 -8.15 5.24 -29.33
N LEU A 154 -9.48 5.42 -29.32
CA LEU A 154 -10.44 4.33 -29.13
C LEU A 154 -11.14 4.02 -30.44
N ASP A 155 -10.87 2.83 -31.02
CA ASP A 155 -11.55 2.32 -32.21
C ASP A 155 -12.44 1.12 -31.87
N ILE A 156 -13.61 1.10 -32.46
CA ILE A 156 -14.53 -0.05 -32.41
C ILE A 156 -14.31 -0.92 -33.64
N LEU A 157 -13.66 -2.04 -33.49
CA LEU A 157 -13.50 -3.06 -34.52
C LEU A 157 -14.82 -3.81 -34.68
N LEU A 158 -15.56 -3.50 -35.74
CA LEU A 158 -16.74 -4.27 -36.16
C LEU A 158 -16.28 -5.43 -37.05
N PRO A 159 -16.60 -6.69 -36.73
CA PRO A 159 -16.28 -7.83 -37.59
C PRO A 159 -17.04 -7.69 -38.90
N GLN A 160 -16.33 -7.82 -40.04
CA GLN A 160 -16.92 -7.77 -41.36
C GLN A 160 -17.76 -9.02 -41.71
N ASN A 161 -17.60 -10.09 -40.95
CA ASN A 161 -18.33 -11.33 -41.11
C ASN A 161 -19.06 -11.73 -39.80
N ARG A 162 -20.19 -12.44 -39.95
CA ARG A 162 -20.91 -13.00 -38.80
C ARG A 162 -19.96 -13.86 -37.95
N VAL A 163 -19.85 -13.52 -36.68
CA VAL A 163 -19.13 -14.36 -35.70
C VAL A 163 -19.95 -15.65 -35.54
N PRO A 164 -19.39 -16.83 -35.80
CA PRO A 164 -20.08 -18.09 -35.51
C PRO A 164 -20.28 -18.21 -34.00
N TRP A 165 -21.49 -18.57 -33.63
CA TRP A 165 -21.88 -18.85 -32.23
C TRP A 165 -21.33 -20.19 -31.77
#